data_43f79e398249890bac031b2f96af22e7
#
_entry.id   43f79e398249890bac031b2f96af22e7
#
_cell.length_a   1.000
_cell.length_b   1.000
_cell.length_c   1.000
_cell.angle_alpha   90.00
_cell.angle_beta   90.00
_cell.angle_gamma   90.00
#
_symmetry.space_group_name_H-M   'P 1'
#
loop_
_entity.id
_entity.type
_entity.pdbx_description
1 polymer ?
#
loop_
_entity_poly.entity_id
_entity_poly.type
_entity_poly.pdbx_seq_one_letter_code
_entity_poly.pdbx_strand_id
1 'polypeptide(L)'
;MAFVLKKDPTFMWPVAVELADDGDYPPFTFKVRYRRMTQEYARDVATKLNDGIEVDLVAVAKEIIAGWDEIADDSGEEVKFTPKALDQLLKIPTMAAELVATWINATAKVKEKN
;
A
#
# COMPACT_ATOMS: atom_id res chain seq x y z
N MET A 1 3.20 -25.72 -8.60
CA MET A 1 1.99 -24.90 -8.79
C MET A 1 2.10 -24.17 -10.12
N ALA A 2 1.09 -24.23 -10.96
CA ALA A 2 1.10 -23.52 -12.25
C ALA A 2 0.83 -22.03 -12.03
N PHE A 3 1.52 -21.21 -12.81
CA PHE A 3 1.24 -19.77 -12.84
C PHE A 3 0.04 -19.51 -13.76
N VAL A 4 -0.92 -18.73 -13.29
CA VAL A 4 -2.10 -18.33 -14.06
C VAL A 4 -1.94 -16.88 -14.48
N LEU A 5 -1.92 -16.64 -15.79
CA LEU A 5 -1.85 -15.30 -16.36
C LEU A 5 -3.24 -14.69 -16.36
N LYS A 6 -3.48 -13.71 -15.49
CA LYS A 6 -4.75 -13.03 -15.35
C LYS A 6 -4.73 -11.68 -16.06
N LYS A 7 -5.91 -11.21 -16.49
CA LYS A 7 -6.06 -9.91 -17.15
C LYS A 7 -5.78 -8.74 -16.19
N ASP A 8 -6.31 -8.82 -14.96
CA ASP A 8 -6.09 -7.81 -13.91
C ASP A 8 -5.53 -8.50 -12.66
N PRO A 9 -4.23 -8.85 -12.68
CA PRO A 9 -3.65 -9.59 -11.57
C PRO A 9 -3.51 -8.69 -10.32
N THR A 10 -3.96 -9.23 -9.20
CA THR A 10 -3.80 -8.58 -7.90
C THR A 10 -3.24 -9.59 -6.90
N PHE A 11 -2.75 -9.08 -5.78
CA PHE A 11 -2.28 -9.94 -4.69
C PHE A 11 -2.56 -9.26 -3.35
N MET A 12 -2.95 -10.07 -2.36
CA MET A 12 -3.10 -9.58 -0.98
C MET A 12 -1.74 -9.56 -0.30
N TRP A 13 -1.49 -8.50 0.44
CA TRP A 13 -0.24 -8.36 1.17
C TRP A 13 -0.49 -7.72 2.53
N PRO A 14 0.11 -8.27 3.60
CA PRO A 14 -0.02 -7.67 4.93
C PRO A 14 0.76 -6.36 5.00
N VAL A 15 0.16 -5.38 5.64
CA VAL A 15 0.75 -4.05 5.80
C VAL A 15 0.80 -3.73 7.28
N ALA A 16 1.92 -3.19 7.73
CA ALA A 16 2.06 -2.64 9.08
C ALA A 16 2.49 -1.19 8.92
N VAL A 17 1.64 -0.26 9.36
CA VAL A 17 1.93 1.16 9.31
C VAL A 17 2.16 1.67 10.72
N GLU A 18 3.17 2.50 10.91
CA GLU A 18 3.49 3.09 12.19
C GLU A 18 3.01 4.54 12.22
N LEU A 19 2.03 4.80 13.09
CA LEU A 19 1.45 6.12 13.25
C LEU A 19 1.61 6.55 14.71
N ALA A 20 1.80 7.85 14.92
CA ALA A 20 1.92 8.40 16.27
C ALA A 20 0.62 8.15 17.04
N ASP A 21 0.75 7.57 18.23
CA ASP A 21 -0.38 7.27 19.11
C ASP A 21 0.11 7.22 20.56
N ASP A 22 -0.44 8.08 21.41
CA ASP A 22 -0.13 8.15 22.84
C ASP A 22 1.37 8.15 23.16
N GLY A 23 2.15 8.94 22.41
CA GLY A 23 3.58 9.10 22.66
C GLY A 23 4.45 7.99 22.09
N ASP A 24 3.90 7.10 21.29
CA ASP A 24 4.60 5.99 20.68
C ASP A 24 4.19 5.85 19.22
N TYR A 25 4.76 4.86 18.53
CA TYR A 25 4.45 4.54 17.12
C TYR A 25 4.10 3.06 17.01
N PRO A 26 2.94 2.64 17.55
CA PRO A 26 2.55 1.25 17.47
C PRO A 26 2.24 0.85 16.03
N PRO A 27 2.53 -0.40 15.64
CA PRO A 27 2.17 -0.87 14.30
C PRO A 27 0.67 -1.14 14.21
N PHE A 28 0.03 -0.56 13.20
CA PHE A 28 -1.35 -0.88 12.85
C PHE A 28 -1.32 -1.79 11.64
N THR A 29 -1.95 -2.97 11.74
CA THR A 29 -1.85 -4.00 10.71
C THR A 29 -3.18 -4.19 9.99
N PHE A 30 -3.11 -4.34 8.69
CA PHE A 30 -4.25 -4.68 7.84
C PHE A 30 -3.72 -5.31 6.57
N LYS A 31 -4.60 -5.70 5.67
CA LYS A 31 -4.21 -6.30 4.41
C LYS A 31 -4.66 -5.43 3.26
N VAL A 32 -3.80 -5.29 2.26
CA VAL A 32 -4.10 -4.50 1.06
C VAL A 32 -4.03 -5.42 -0.15
N ARG A 33 -5.02 -5.28 -1.02
CA ARG A 33 -4.99 -5.92 -2.32
C ARG A 33 -4.32 -4.97 -3.30
N TYR A 34 -3.11 -5.33 -3.69
CA TYR A 34 -2.31 -4.54 -4.62
C TYR A 34 -2.48 -5.06 -6.05
N ARG A 35 -2.41 -4.15 -7.02
CA ARG A 35 -2.32 -4.52 -8.43
C ARG A 35 -0.89 -4.87 -8.78
N ARG A 36 -0.72 -5.92 -9.58
CA ARG A 36 0.58 -6.25 -10.17
C ARG A 36 0.80 -5.32 -11.37
N MET A 37 1.50 -4.22 -11.14
CA MET A 37 1.82 -3.26 -12.18
C MET A 37 2.91 -3.82 -13.11
N THR A 38 3.11 -3.14 -14.23
CA THR A 38 4.18 -3.55 -15.16
C THR A 38 5.55 -3.33 -14.53
N GLN A 39 6.55 -4.06 -15.02
CA GLN A 39 7.93 -3.88 -14.58
C GLN A 39 8.41 -2.46 -14.82
N GLU A 40 8.02 -1.86 -15.96
CA GLU A 40 8.37 -0.48 -16.29
C GLU A 40 7.83 0.50 -15.27
N TYR A 41 6.56 0.34 -14.89
CA TYR A 41 5.92 1.19 -13.89
C TYR A 41 6.63 1.08 -12.54
N ALA A 42 6.86 -0.14 -12.06
CA ALA A 42 7.52 -0.36 -10.78
C ALA A 42 8.94 0.22 -10.75
N ARG A 43 9.68 0.03 -11.85
CA ARG A 43 11.04 0.57 -11.98
C ARG A 43 11.02 2.09 -11.99
N ASP A 44 10.09 2.70 -12.72
CA ASP A 44 9.97 4.16 -12.80
C ASP A 44 9.72 4.78 -11.43
N VAL A 45 8.76 4.23 -10.68
CA VAL A 45 8.46 4.73 -9.34
C VAL A 45 9.67 4.57 -8.41
N ALA A 46 10.26 3.38 -8.39
CA ALA A 46 11.40 3.10 -7.52
C ALA A 46 12.61 3.99 -7.86
N THR A 47 12.89 4.19 -9.14
CA THR A 47 14.00 5.02 -9.59
C THR A 47 13.79 6.48 -9.19
N LYS A 48 12.59 7.01 -9.40
CA LYS A 48 12.28 8.40 -9.02
C LYS A 48 12.44 8.62 -7.52
N LEU A 49 11.96 7.68 -6.70
CA LEU A 49 12.09 7.77 -5.25
C LEU A 49 13.56 7.70 -4.83
N ASN A 50 14.33 6.82 -5.45
CA ASN A 50 15.75 6.64 -5.13
C ASN A 50 16.58 7.86 -5.53
N ASP A 51 16.21 8.53 -6.61
CA ASP A 51 16.92 9.72 -7.12
C ASP A 51 16.47 11.02 -6.45
N GLY A 52 15.55 10.93 -5.48
CA GLY A 52 15.04 12.11 -4.79
C GLY A 52 14.11 12.97 -5.64
N ILE A 53 13.59 12.43 -6.73
CA ILE A 53 12.64 13.14 -7.59
C ILE A 53 11.27 13.14 -6.90
N GLU A 54 10.59 14.28 -6.93
CA GLU A 54 9.27 14.39 -6.33
C GLU A 54 8.28 13.46 -7.03
N VAL A 55 7.58 12.64 -6.24
CA VAL A 55 6.57 11.71 -6.71
C VAL A 55 5.28 11.96 -5.96
N ASP A 56 4.16 12.02 -6.68
CA ASP A 56 2.84 12.08 -6.04
C ASP A 56 2.48 10.70 -5.50
N LEU A 57 2.84 10.46 -4.25
CA LEU A 57 2.62 9.15 -3.60
C LEU A 57 1.14 8.83 -3.44
N VAL A 58 0.28 9.83 -3.29
CA VAL A 58 -1.17 9.61 -3.23
C VAL A 58 -1.66 9.08 -4.57
N ALA A 59 -1.22 9.67 -5.67
CA ALA A 59 -1.60 9.22 -7.01
C ALA A 59 -1.10 7.79 -7.28
N VAL A 60 0.14 7.48 -6.88
CA VAL A 60 0.68 6.12 -7.01
C VAL A 60 -0.14 5.13 -6.18
N ALA A 61 -0.44 5.48 -4.94
CA ALA A 61 -1.24 4.60 -4.06
C ALA A 61 -2.61 4.31 -4.67
N LYS A 62 -3.28 5.31 -5.26
CA LYS A 62 -4.57 5.11 -5.92
C LYS A 62 -4.48 4.16 -7.11
N GLU A 63 -3.35 4.17 -7.82
CA GLU A 63 -3.17 3.26 -8.95
C GLU A 63 -2.87 1.82 -8.52
N ILE A 64 -2.08 1.64 -7.48
CA ILE A 64 -1.62 0.31 -7.08
C ILE A 64 -2.56 -0.43 -6.14
N ILE A 65 -3.49 0.27 -5.48
CA ILE A 65 -4.40 -0.34 -4.49
C ILE A 65 -5.74 -0.66 -5.12
N ALA A 66 -6.12 -1.94 -5.10
CA ALA A 66 -7.38 -2.42 -5.64
C ALA A 66 -8.41 -2.77 -4.54
N GLY A 67 -7.97 -2.88 -3.31
CA GLY A 67 -8.86 -3.24 -2.21
C GLY A 67 -8.10 -3.37 -0.91
N TRP A 68 -8.82 -3.73 0.15
CA TRP A 68 -8.21 -4.01 1.45
C TRP A 68 -9.08 -4.95 2.28
N ASP A 69 -8.54 -5.37 3.42
CA ASP A 69 -9.24 -6.14 4.42
C ASP A 69 -8.74 -5.74 5.80
N GLU A 70 -9.52 -5.99 6.82
CA GLU A 70 -9.16 -5.73 8.22
C GLU A 70 -9.01 -4.24 8.56
N ILE A 71 -9.75 -3.37 7.89
CA ILE A 71 -9.89 -1.96 8.27
C ILE A 71 -11.28 -1.77 8.87
N ALA A 72 -11.31 -1.18 10.07
CA ALA A 72 -12.55 -0.91 10.78
C ALA A 72 -12.64 0.58 11.16
N ASP A 73 -13.86 1.06 11.36
CA ASP A 73 -14.08 2.40 11.88
C ASP A 73 -14.02 2.42 13.42
N ASP A 74 -14.26 3.58 14.00
CA ASP A 74 -14.19 3.78 15.45
C ASP A 74 -15.29 3.04 16.23
N SER A 75 -16.33 2.58 15.54
CA SER A 75 -17.37 1.74 16.15
C SER A 75 -17.05 0.25 16.05
N GLY A 76 -15.95 -0.12 15.39
CA GLY A 76 -15.55 -1.51 15.17
C GLY A 76 -16.16 -2.15 13.95
N GLU A 77 -16.93 -1.41 13.16
CA GLU A 77 -17.49 -1.93 11.92
C GLU A 77 -16.48 -1.91 10.78
N GLU A 78 -16.51 -2.96 9.97
CA GLU A 78 -15.65 -3.07 8.81
C GLU A 78 -15.90 -1.94 7.82
N VAL A 79 -14.83 -1.28 7.39
CA VAL A 79 -14.87 -0.27 6.34
C VAL A 79 -14.55 -0.96 5.01
N LYS A 80 -15.57 -1.07 4.15
CA LYS A 80 -15.39 -1.66 2.83
C LYS A 80 -14.63 -0.72 1.92
N PHE A 81 -13.82 -1.31 1.04
CA PHE A 81 -13.06 -0.55 0.07
C PHE A 81 -13.98 0.16 -0.92
N THR A 82 -13.83 1.48 -1.01
CA THR A 82 -14.43 2.32 -2.05
C THR A 82 -13.42 3.39 -2.41
N PRO A 83 -13.53 4.02 -3.59
CA PRO A 83 -12.64 5.14 -3.91
C PRO A 83 -12.68 6.26 -2.86
N LYS A 84 -13.84 6.54 -2.32
CA LYS A 84 -14.00 7.56 -1.26
C LYS A 84 -13.28 7.13 0.03
N ALA A 85 -13.41 5.87 0.43
CA ALA A 85 -12.74 5.36 1.62
C ALA A 85 -11.22 5.36 1.44
N LEU A 86 -10.74 5.03 0.23
CA LEU A 86 -9.31 5.11 -0.08
C LEU A 86 -8.82 6.55 0.03
N ASP A 87 -9.55 7.53 -0.49
CA ASP A 87 -9.21 8.94 -0.35
C ASP A 87 -9.06 9.33 1.12
N GLN A 88 -9.97 8.86 1.97
CA GLN A 88 -9.93 9.14 3.41
C GLN A 88 -8.69 8.52 4.06
N LEU A 89 -8.37 7.29 3.71
CA LEU A 89 -7.18 6.61 4.23
C LEU A 89 -5.91 7.36 3.84
N LEU A 90 -5.82 7.80 2.59
CA LEU A 90 -4.63 8.48 2.06
C LEU A 90 -4.46 9.91 2.56
N LYS A 91 -5.46 10.47 3.25
CA LYS A 91 -5.31 11.76 3.93
C LYS A 91 -4.53 11.66 5.24
N ILE A 92 -4.38 10.45 5.76
CA ILE A 92 -3.59 10.25 6.99
C ILE A 92 -2.12 10.52 6.65
N PRO A 93 -1.44 11.39 7.43
CA PRO A 93 -0.02 11.68 7.18
C PRO A 93 0.83 10.41 7.12
N THR A 94 1.73 10.34 6.17
CA THR A 94 2.65 9.22 5.90
C THR A 94 2.01 7.94 5.36
N MET A 95 0.69 7.82 5.38
CA MET A 95 0.01 6.59 4.96
C MET A 95 0.35 6.21 3.51
N ALA A 96 0.24 7.16 2.57
CA ALA A 96 0.54 6.89 1.18
C ALA A 96 1.99 6.42 1.00
N ALA A 97 2.93 7.08 1.67
CA ALA A 97 4.35 6.71 1.60
C ALA A 97 4.60 5.30 2.12
N GLU A 98 3.99 4.92 3.23
CA GLU A 98 4.14 3.59 3.80
C GLU A 98 3.51 2.50 2.94
N LEU A 99 2.34 2.77 2.36
CA LEU A 99 1.68 1.82 1.48
C LEU A 99 2.45 1.61 0.18
N VAL A 100 3.00 2.66 -0.40
CA VAL A 100 3.83 2.57 -1.61
C VAL A 100 5.14 1.85 -1.32
N ALA A 101 5.79 2.15 -0.19
CA ALA A 101 7.03 1.49 0.21
C ALA A 101 6.82 -0.02 0.40
N THR A 102 5.71 -0.40 1.04
CA THR A 102 5.36 -1.81 1.23
C THR A 102 5.16 -2.51 -0.11
N TRP A 103 4.48 -1.85 -1.06
CA TRP A 103 4.30 -2.40 -2.40
C TRP A 103 5.62 -2.59 -3.14
N ILE A 104 6.51 -1.61 -3.08
CA ILE A 104 7.84 -1.71 -3.70
C ILE A 104 8.60 -2.88 -3.12
N ASN A 105 8.63 -3.00 -1.79
CA ASN A 105 9.36 -4.09 -1.11
C ASN A 105 8.77 -5.46 -1.46
N ALA A 106 7.45 -5.58 -1.49
CA ALA A 106 6.78 -6.82 -1.87
C ALA A 106 7.08 -7.21 -3.32
N THR A 107 7.02 -6.24 -4.23
CA THR A 107 7.26 -6.46 -5.64
C THR A 107 8.72 -6.84 -5.91
N ALA A 108 9.66 -6.20 -5.22
CA ALA A 108 11.10 -6.46 -5.36
C ALA A 108 11.59 -7.63 -4.50
N LYS A 109 10.71 -8.28 -3.73
CA LYS A 109 11.05 -9.37 -2.81
C LYS A 109 12.03 -8.97 -1.71
N VAL A 110 11.96 -7.71 -1.29
CA VAL A 110 12.79 -7.23 -0.18
C VAL A 110 12.11 -7.61 1.13
N LYS A 111 12.78 -8.42 1.93
CA LYS A 111 12.28 -8.78 3.26
C LYS A 111 12.63 -7.68 4.26
N GLU A 112 11.67 -7.31 5.10
CA GLU A 112 11.95 -6.39 6.17
C GLU A 112 12.89 -7.04 7.19
N LYS A 113 13.84 -6.26 7.67
CA LYS A 113 14.70 -6.70 8.77
C LYS A 113 13.95 -6.47 10.09
N ASN A 114 13.91 -7.48 10.86
CA ASN A 114 13.36 -7.40 12.20
C ASN A 114 14.38 -6.86 13.19
#